data_4b20a7464a6d987bc2ca3deef0302b44
#
_entry.id   4b20a7464a6d987bc2ca3deef0302b44
#
_cell.length_a   1.000
_cell.length_b   1.000
_cell.length_c   1.000
_cell.angle_alpha   90.00
_cell.angle_beta   90.00
_cell.angle_gamma   90.00
#
_symmetry.space_group_name_H-M   'P 1'
#
loop_
_entity.id
_entity.type
_entity.pdbx_description
1 polymer ?
#
loop_
_entity_poly.entity_id
_entity_poly.type
_entity_poly.pdbx_seq_one_letter_code
_entity_poly.pdbx_strand_id
1 'polypeptide(L)'
;RFGCEPDQLLVTRGSSEAIDLIIRAFCEADRDAVLVTSPSFSMYRHYAEVQGARLIEVKTLAERDFAIDVEDILDACNEMTRLIFVCSPNNPTGTTVPRQDLEVLLQERGPRSAVVVDEAYVEFGDKPSVTELLDRYDNLLVLRTLSKALGFAGARCGGVAGPPDVIRILSAIQAPYALATPVVECVEDALQSDQLEAADATVVEIVKERQRLADALMAFPFVTKVWPSDANFLLVRFDDAPAIMRRCTDDGVLLRHFGGDLEDCIRISIGTPEENDTLLATLTAHGDDNNG
;
A
#
# COMPACT_ATOMS: atom_id res chain seq x y z
N ARG A 1 -8.74 -13.81 -9.73
CA ARG A 1 -8.01 -12.53 -9.71
C ARG A 1 -6.88 -12.51 -8.69
N PHE A 2 -7.07 -13.07 -7.51
CA PHE A 2 -6.05 -13.02 -6.45
C PHE A 2 -5.05 -14.19 -6.47
N GLY A 3 -5.24 -15.20 -7.32
CA GLY A 3 -4.29 -16.30 -7.51
C GLY A 3 -4.15 -17.22 -6.30
N CYS A 4 -5.24 -17.47 -5.58
CA CYS A 4 -5.31 -18.41 -4.46
C CYS A 4 -6.59 -19.24 -4.52
N GLU A 5 -6.62 -20.35 -3.80
CA GLU A 5 -7.79 -21.22 -3.69
C GLU A 5 -8.87 -20.58 -2.79
N PRO A 6 -10.16 -20.95 -2.95
CA PRO A 6 -11.25 -20.37 -2.17
C PRO A 6 -11.12 -20.53 -0.65
N ASP A 7 -10.54 -21.62 -0.17
CA ASP A 7 -10.30 -21.86 1.26
C ASP A 7 -9.07 -21.13 1.81
N GLN A 8 -8.26 -20.58 0.92
CA GLN A 8 -7.14 -19.69 1.25
C GLN A 8 -7.54 -18.20 1.29
N LEU A 9 -8.80 -17.83 1.04
CA LEU A 9 -9.24 -16.45 0.93
C LEU A 9 -10.36 -16.11 1.90
N LEU A 10 -10.17 -15.02 2.67
CA LEU A 10 -11.25 -14.36 3.41
C LEU A 10 -11.55 -13.00 2.77
N VAL A 11 -12.78 -12.82 2.30
CA VAL A 11 -13.25 -11.53 1.78
C VAL A 11 -13.61 -10.60 2.95
N THR A 12 -13.16 -9.34 2.87
CA THR A 12 -13.29 -8.36 3.95
C THR A 12 -13.74 -6.99 3.42
N ARG A 13 -14.13 -6.09 4.33
CA ARG A 13 -14.47 -4.68 4.01
C ARG A 13 -13.21 -3.88 3.69
N GLY A 14 -12.56 -4.22 2.56
CA GLY A 14 -11.25 -3.73 2.16
C GLY A 14 -10.12 -4.32 3.02
N SER A 15 -8.87 -4.03 2.64
CA SER A 15 -7.68 -4.47 3.40
C SER A 15 -7.66 -3.95 4.85
N SER A 16 -8.34 -2.83 5.14
CA SER A 16 -8.39 -2.27 6.51
C SER A 16 -9.03 -3.22 7.52
N GLU A 17 -10.16 -3.89 7.18
CA GLU A 17 -10.75 -4.89 8.06
C GLU A 17 -9.84 -6.12 8.19
N ALA A 18 -9.18 -6.54 7.11
CA ALA A 18 -8.24 -7.64 7.15
C ALA A 18 -7.08 -7.36 8.12
N ILE A 19 -6.52 -6.13 8.11
CA ILE A 19 -5.47 -5.70 9.05
C ILE A 19 -5.96 -5.81 10.49
N ASP A 20 -7.15 -5.28 10.80
CA ASP A 20 -7.77 -5.33 12.13
C ASP A 20 -7.95 -6.79 12.60
N LEU A 21 -8.54 -7.65 11.76
CA LEU A 21 -8.74 -9.07 12.07
C LEU A 21 -7.43 -9.82 12.34
N ILE A 22 -6.40 -9.58 11.51
CA ILE A 22 -5.09 -10.20 11.66
C ILE A 22 -4.46 -9.79 12.99
N ILE A 23 -4.45 -8.50 13.32
CA ILE A 23 -3.85 -8.01 14.56
C ILE A 23 -4.60 -8.58 15.77
N ARG A 24 -5.93 -8.63 15.75
CA ARG A 24 -6.72 -9.25 16.82
C ARG A 24 -6.48 -10.75 16.98
N ALA A 25 -6.25 -11.47 15.88
CA ALA A 25 -6.02 -12.91 15.92
C ALA A 25 -4.64 -13.28 16.45
N PHE A 26 -3.63 -12.46 16.17
CA PHE A 26 -2.22 -12.79 16.45
C PHE A 26 -1.62 -12.09 17.66
N CYS A 27 -2.23 -10.99 18.15
CA CYS A 27 -1.63 -10.16 19.19
C CYS A 27 -2.51 -10.04 20.43
N GLU A 28 -1.95 -10.40 21.59
CA GLU A 28 -2.47 -10.05 22.90
C GLU A 28 -1.96 -8.65 23.33
N ALA A 29 -2.87 -7.84 23.91
CA ALA A 29 -2.54 -6.51 24.41
C ALA A 29 -1.39 -6.56 25.43
N ASP A 30 -0.53 -5.55 25.43
CA ASP A 30 0.64 -5.39 26.33
C ASP A 30 1.69 -6.51 26.27
N ARG A 31 1.45 -7.58 25.53
CA ARG A 31 2.32 -8.75 25.46
C ARG A 31 3.01 -8.87 24.10
N ASP A 32 2.23 -8.86 23.03
CA ASP A 32 2.74 -9.13 21.71
C ASP A 32 3.03 -7.85 20.91
N ALA A 33 3.88 -7.96 19.89
CA ALA A 33 4.33 -6.83 19.10
C ALA A 33 4.03 -7.01 17.61
N VAL A 34 3.70 -5.88 16.99
CA VAL A 34 3.59 -5.70 15.53
C VAL A 34 4.81 -4.92 15.06
N LEU A 35 5.54 -5.45 14.09
CA LEU A 35 6.63 -4.74 13.43
C LEU A 35 6.12 -4.14 12.13
N VAL A 36 6.46 -2.87 11.88
CA VAL A 36 6.16 -2.13 10.66
C VAL A 36 7.41 -1.41 10.15
N THR A 37 7.51 -1.24 8.84
CA THR A 37 8.51 -0.32 8.26
C THR A 37 7.93 1.10 8.21
N SER A 38 8.79 2.12 8.25
CA SER A 38 8.39 3.53 8.22
C SER A 38 9.29 4.33 7.29
N PRO A 39 8.73 5.21 6.42
CA PRO A 39 7.30 5.52 6.31
C PRO A 39 6.50 4.42 5.60
N SER A 40 5.29 4.15 6.09
CA SER A 40 4.37 3.19 5.46
C SER A 40 2.91 3.54 5.78
N PHE A 41 1.97 2.67 5.42
CA PHE A 41 0.55 2.89 5.62
C PHE A 41 0.20 2.96 7.11
N SER A 42 -0.30 4.11 7.57
CA SER A 42 -0.52 4.43 8.97
C SER A 42 -1.53 3.52 9.70
N MET A 43 -2.36 2.77 8.96
CA MET A 43 -3.38 1.91 9.57
C MET A 43 -2.79 0.69 10.27
N TYR A 44 -1.57 0.23 9.93
CA TYR A 44 -0.92 -0.84 10.68
C TYR A 44 -0.65 -0.40 12.12
N ARG A 45 -0.06 0.78 12.30
CA ARG A 45 0.13 1.41 13.62
C ARG A 45 -1.20 1.61 14.34
N HIS A 46 -2.17 2.20 13.63
CA HIS A 46 -3.47 2.52 14.21
C HIS A 46 -4.18 1.28 14.80
N TYR A 47 -4.25 0.19 14.04
CA TYR A 47 -4.89 -1.03 14.54
C TYR A 47 -4.05 -1.76 15.60
N ALA A 48 -2.72 -1.68 15.56
CA ALA A 48 -1.87 -2.17 16.64
C ALA A 48 -2.14 -1.42 17.94
N GLU A 49 -2.25 -0.09 17.88
CA GLU A 49 -2.60 0.77 19.04
C GLU A 49 -4.01 0.48 19.57
N VAL A 50 -5.00 0.31 18.67
CA VAL A 50 -6.39 -0.05 19.08
C VAL A 50 -6.43 -1.39 19.79
N GLN A 51 -5.64 -2.38 19.35
CA GLN A 51 -5.52 -3.69 19.98
C GLN A 51 -4.73 -3.65 21.29
N GLY A 52 -3.94 -2.59 21.55
CA GLY A 52 -3.00 -2.52 22.65
C GLY A 52 -1.73 -3.34 22.41
N ALA A 53 -1.45 -3.72 21.18
CA ALA A 53 -0.20 -4.40 20.83
C ALA A 53 0.97 -3.41 20.82
N ARG A 54 2.17 -3.88 21.17
CA ARG A 54 3.38 -3.07 21.07
C ARG A 54 3.76 -2.84 19.63
N LEU A 55 4.29 -1.66 19.33
CA LEU A 55 4.76 -1.33 17.98
C LEU A 55 6.30 -1.35 17.96
N ILE A 56 6.86 -2.05 16.99
CA ILE A 56 8.27 -2.00 16.61
C ILE A 56 8.33 -1.34 15.24
N GLU A 57 9.12 -0.28 15.12
CA GLU A 57 9.23 0.50 13.90
C GLU A 57 10.64 0.47 13.35
N VAL A 58 10.80 0.00 12.12
CA VAL A 58 12.06 -0.01 11.38
C VAL A 58 12.00 1.08 10.31
N LYS A 59 12.89 2.08 10.42
CA LYS A 59 12.92 3.19 9.47
C LYS A 59 13.60 2.79 8.17
N THR A 60 12.97 3.12 7.05
CA THR A 60 13.60 3.09 5.73
C THR A 60 14.09 4.49 5.36
N LEU A 61 15.16 4.58 4.59
CA LEU A 61 15.88 5.83 4.36
C LEU A 61 15.64 6.37 2.95
N ALA A 62 15.39 7.67 2.85
CA ALA A 62 15.19 8.37 1.58
C ALA A 62 16.43 8.30 0.67
N GLU A 63 17.64 8.23 1.24
CA GLU A 63 18.92 8.10 0.54
C GLU A 63 19.09 6.71 -0.10
N ARG A 64 18.33 5.72 0.37
CA ARG A 64 18.25 4.36 -0.19
C ARG A 64 16.93 4.13 -0.93
N ASP A 65 16.29 5.19 -1.42
CA ASP A 65 14.97 5.15 -2.08
C ASP A 65 13.90 4.40 -1.27
N PHE A 66 13.97 4.48 0.06
CA PHE A 66 13.09 3.77 0.99
C PHE A 66 13.09 2.24 0.81
N ALA A 67 14.17 1.68 0.25
CA ALA A 67 14.32 0.24 0.18
C ALA A 67 14.31 -0.38 1.58
N ILE A 68 13.63 -1.51 1.72
CA ILE A 68 13.63 -2.29 2.95
C ILE A 68 14.96 -3.05 3.04
N ASP A 69 15.59 -3.00 4.21
CA ASP A 69 16.70 -3.87 4.58
C ASP A 69 16.15 -4.99 5.46
N VAL A 70 16.24 -6.22 4.99
CA VAL A 70 15.70 -7.39 5.71
C VAL A 70 16.48 -7.65 6.98
N GLU A 71 17.79 -7.38 7.00
CA GLU A 71 18.63 -7.55 8.18
C GLU A 71 18.18 -6.59 9.29
N ASP A 72 17.87 -5.31 8.96
CA ASP A 72 17.34 -4.35 9.94
C ASP A 72 16.00 -4.83 10.53
N ILE A 73 15.12 -5.46 9.72
CA ILE A 73 13.87 -6.04 10.21
C ILE A 73 14.13 -7.21 11.15
N LEU A 74 15.02 -8.13 10.75
CA LEU A 74 15.34 -9.32 11.54
C LEU A 74 15.98 -8.96 12.89
N ASP A 75 16.88 -7.98 12.88
CA ASP A 75 17.54 -7.47 14.10
C ASP A 75 16.57 -6.77 15.05
N ALA A 76 15.55 -6.07 14.52
CA ALA A 76 14.51 -5.45 15.31
C ALA A 76 13.50 -6.45 15.89
N CYS A 77 13.39 -7.64 15.31
CA CYS A 77 12.49 -8.68 15.79
C CYS A 77 12.94 -9.26 17.14
N ASN A 78 11.97 -9.56 17.99
CA ASN A 78 12.20 -10.22 19.28
C ASN A 78 11.17 -11.34 19.52
N GLU A 79 11.17 -11.93 20.72
CA GLU A 79 10.24 -13.01 21.09
C GLU A 79 8.78 -12.58 21.15
N MET A 80 8.50 -11.29 21.28
CA MET A 80 7.15 -10.72 21.30
C MET A 80 6.62 -10.44 19.89
N THR A 81 7.48 -10.40 18.86
CA THR A 81 7.09 -10.06 17.50
C THR A 81 6.22 -11.16 16.89
N ARG A 82 4.90 -10.91 16.74
CA ARG A 82 3.94 -11.84 16.17
C ARG A 82 3.59 -11.54 14.73
N LEU A 83 3.64 -10.26 14.37
CA LEU A 83 3.29 -9.80 13.02
C LEU A 83 4.38 -8.88 12.48
N ILE A 84 4.66 -9.02 11.21
CA ILE A 84 5.53 -8.13 10.44
C ILE A 84 4.73 -7.67 9.23
N PHE A 85 4.39 -6.38 9.15
CA PHE A 85 3.72 -5.80 7.99
C PHE A 85 4.73 -5.26 6.99
N VAL A 86 4.61 -5.69 5.75
CA VAL A 86 5.40 -5.24 4.60
C VAL A 86 4.44 -4.76 3.51
N CYS A 87 4.40 -3.45 3.26
CA CYS A 87 3.61 -2.89 2.16
C CYS A 87 4.42 -2.92 0.86
N SER A 88 3.93 -3.60 -0.17
CA SER A 88 4.67 -3.79 -1.43
C SER A 88 3.72 -3.88 -2.64
N PRO A 89 3.65 -2.85 -3.48
CA PRO A 89 4.32 -1.54 -3.40
C PRO A 89 3.92 -0.71 -2.19
N ASN A 90 4.90 -0.02 -1.58
CA ASN A 90 4.69 0.71 -0.33
C ASN A 90 3.94 2.04 -0.54
N ASN A 91 3.09 2.39 0.37
CA ASN A 91 2.44 3.70 0.49
C ASN A 91 3.05 4.46 1.69
N PRO A 92 3.73 5.61 1.50
CA PRO A 92 3.62 6.50 0.33
C PRO A 92 4.80 6.45 -0.66
N THR A 93 5.76 5.55 -0.52
CA THR A 93 7.03 5.64 -1.27
C THR A 93 6.96 5.07 -2.69
N GLY A 94 5.99 4.17 -2.96
CA GLY A 94 5.86 3.47 -4.25
C GLY A 94 6.84 2.29 -4.43
N THR A 95 7.70 2.04 -3.45
CA THR A 95 8.78 1.05 -3.53
C THR A 95 8.25 -0.38 -3.41
N THR A 96 8.67 -1.26 -4.30
CA THR A 96 8.40 -2.71 -4.22
C THR A 96 9.53 -3.43 -3.51
N VAL A 97 9.18 -4.36 -2.63
CA VAL A 97 10.14 -5.22 -1.93
C VAL A 97 10.51 -6.40 -2.85
N PRO A 98 11.80 -6.68 -3.06
CA PRO A 98 12.22 -7.84 -3.84
C PRO A 98 11.67 -9.14 -3.25
N ARG A 99 11.20 -10.05 -4.12
CA ARG A 99 10.66 -11.36 -3.70
C ARG A 99 11.67 -12.16 -2.86
N GLN A 100 12.96 -12.09 -3.20
CA GLN A 100 14.01 -12.78 -2.46
C GLN A 100 14.10 -12.32 -1.00
N ASP A 101 13.95 -11.02 -0.77
CA ASP A 101 13.96 -10.43 0.58
C ASP A 101 12.75 -10.86 1.40
N LEU A 102 11.58 -10.96 0.77
CA LEU A 102 10.38 -11.51 1.40
C LEU A 102 10.56 -13.00 1.75
N GLU A 103 11.15 -13.80 0.85
CA GLU A 103 11.43 -15.22 1.11
C GLU A 103 12.42 -15.40 2.27
N VAL A 104 13.47 -14.57 2.37
CA VAL A 104 14.38 -14.57 3.54
C VAL A 104 13.60 -14.28 4.83
N LEU A 105 12.76 -13.24 4.84
CA LEU A 105 11.98 -12.87 6.00
C LEU A 105 11.02 -14.00 6.43
N LEU A 106 10.34 -14.63 5.47
CA LEU A 106 9.45 -15.76 5.71
C LEU A 106 10.18 -16.97 6.31
N GLN A 107 11.37 -17.30 5.79
CA GLN A 107 12.18 -18.40 6.27
C GLN A 107 12.72 -18.15 7.67
N GLU A 108 13.32 -16.99 7.91
CA GLU A 108 13.95 -16.65 9.20
C GLU A 108 12.92 -16.47 10.32
N ARG A 109 11.73 -15.99 10.02
CA ARG A 109 10.67 -15.85 11.02
C ARG A 109 9.83 -17.10 11.21
N GLY A 110 9.70 -17.94 10.20
CA GLY A 110 9.06 -19.27 10.25
C GLY A 110 7.80 -19.30 11.14
N PRO A 111 7.72 -20.19 12.16
CA PRO A 111 6.53 -20.29 13.01
C PRO A 111 6.43 -19.20 14.10
N ARG A 112 7.43 -18.29 14.21
CA ARG A 112 7.47 -17.28 15.28
C ARG A 112 6.63 -16.06 14.98
N SER A 113 6.51 -15.68 13.69
CA SER A 113 5.77 -14.50 13.27
C SER A 113 5.10 -14.75 11.93
N ALA A 114 3.89 -14.23 11.75
CA ALA A 114 3.32 -14.12 10.42
C ALA A 114 3.86 -12.87 9.73
N VAL A 115 4.18 -13.00 8.45
CA VAL A 115 4.55 -11.90 7.56
C VAL A 115 3.34 -11.54 6.72
N VAL A 116 2.87 -10.31 6.88
CA VAL A 116 1.70 -9.78 6.17
C VAL A 116 2.19 -8.87 5.05
N VAL A 117 2.05 -9.31 3.80
CA VAL A 117 2.41 -8.51 2.63
C VAL A 117 1.17 -7.81 2.12
N ASP A 118 1.16 -6.47 2.19
CA ASP A 118 0.06 -5.66 1.66
C ASP A 118 0.32 -5.31 0.20
N GLU A 119 -0.40 -5.97 -0.67
CA GLU A 119 -0.34 -5.83 -2.13
C GLU A 119 -1.48 -4.97 -2.68
N ALA A 120 -1.89 -3.92 -1.96
CA ALA A 120 -2.97 -3.05 -2.43
C ALA A 120 -2.68 -2.36 -3.78
N TYR A 121 -1.44 -2.29 -4.21
CA TYR A 121 -0.98 -1.62 -5.43
C TYR A 121 -0.27 -2.54 -6.43
N VAL A 122 -0.21 -3.84 -6.19
CA VAL A 122 0.59 -4.79 -6.98
C VAL A 122 0.27 -4.79 -8.47
N GLU A 123 -0.98 -4.48 -8.86
CA GLU A 123 -1.39 -4.42 -10.26
C GLU A 123 -0.71 -3.31 -11.07
N PHE A 124 -0.13 -2.29 -10.42
CA PHE A 124 0.57 -1.18 -11.08
C PHE A 124 2.07 -1.42 -11.26
N GLY A 125 2.60 -2.49 -10.69
CA GLY A 125 3.99 -2.94 -10.83
C GLY A 125 4.16 -4.00 -11.91
N ASP A 126 5.41 -4.39 -12.16
CA ASP A 126 5.80 -5.43 -13.12
C ASP A 126 6.05 -6.80 -12.48
N LYS A 127 5.94 -6.89 -11.16
CA LYS A 127 6.21 -8.12 -10.41
C LYS A 127 4.93 -8.91 -10.15
N PRO A 128 5.00 -10.26 -10.23
CA PRO A 128 3.86 -11.09 -9.86
C PRO A 128 3.55 -10.97 -8.38
N SER A 129 2.28 -11.23 -8.02
CA SER A 129 1.83 -11.32 -6.63
C SER A 129 2.58 -12.42 -5.87
N VAL A 130 2.86 -12.17 -4.59
CA VAL A 130 3.48 -13.18 -3.72
C VAL A 130 2.46 -14.23 -3.23
N THR A 131 1.20 -14.16 -3.65
CA THR A 131 0.22 -15.27 -3.43
C THR A 131 0.71 -16.60 -3.99
N GLU A 132 1.58 -16.60 -5.01
CA GLU A 132 2.27 -17.80 -5.51
C GLU A 132 3.13 -18.52 -4.45
N LEU A 133 3.45 -17.85 -3.34
CA LEU A 133 4.25 -18.40 -2.25
C LEU A 133 3.40 -19.05 -1.14
N LEU A 134 2.07 -18.92 -1.18
CA LEU A 134 1.18 -19.43 -0.12
C LEU A 134 1.34 -20.91 0.16
N ASP A 135 1.57 -21.73 -0.87
CA ASP A 135 1.75 -23.18 -0.72
C ASP A 135 3.13 -23.56 -0.15
N ARG A 136 4.04 -22.60 -0.02
CA ARG A 136 5.41 -22.83 0.48
C ARG A 136 5.65 -22.30 1.88
N TYR A 137 4.85 -21.33 2.33
CA TYR A 137 5.08 -20.63 3.59
C TYR A 137 3.78 -20.49 4.41
N ASP A 138 3.69 -21.28 5.46
CA ASP A 138 2.53 -21.30 6.37
C ASP A 138 2.41 -20.02 7.23
N ASN A 139 3.41 -19.14 7.19
CA ASN A 139 3.43 -17.86 7.90
C ASN A 139 3.24 -16.64 6.97
N LEU A 140 2.84 -16.85 5.72
CA LEU A 140 2.52 -15.77 4.78
C LEU A 140 1.04 -15.43 4.81
N LEU A 141 0.74 -14.12 4.92
CA LEU A 141 -0.58 -13.55 4.68
C LEU A 141 -0.45 -12.45 3.62
N VAL A 142 -1.36 -12.41 2.66
CA VAL A 142 -1.33 -11.42 1.57
C VAL A 142 -2.62 -10.62 1.56
N LEU A 143 -2.53 -9.30 1.69
CA LEU A 143 -3.67 -8.40 1.62
C LEU A 143 -3.89 -7.96 0.17
N ARG A 144 -5.14 -8.03 -0.27
CA ARG A 144 -5.56 -7.60 -1.61
C ARG A 144 -6.80 -6.71 -1.51
N THR A 145 -6.99 -5.82 -2.47
CA THR A 145 -8.15 -4.91 -2.47
C THR A 145 -8.65 -4.62 -3.88
N LEU A 146 -9.95 -4.38 -4.02
CA LEU A 146 -10.55 -3.89 -5.25
C LEU A 146 -10.55 -2.35 -5.32
N SER A 147 -10.09 -1.68 -4.25
CA SER A 147 -10.16 -0.22 -4.09
C SER A 147 -9.24 0.56 -5.04
N LYS A 148 -8.22 -0.07 -5.64
CA LYS A 148 -7.17 0.62 -6.41
C LYS A 148 -7.28 0.32 -7.89
N ALA A 149 -6.75 -0.80 -8.36
CA ALA A 149 -6.73 -1.14 -9.79
C ALA A 149 -8.14 -1.27 -10.41
N LEU A 150 -9.13 -1.69 -9.64
CA LEU A 150 -10.51 -1.77 -10.11
C LEU A 150 -11.34 -0.51 -9.86
N GLY A 151 -10.81 0.50 -9.17
CA GLY A 151 -11.54 1.74 -8.89
C GLY A 151 -12.67 1.62 -7.83
N PHE A 152 -12.81 0.48 -7.16
CA PHE A 152 -13.91 0.15 -6.24
C PHE A 152 -13.67 0.60 -4.79
N ALA A 153 -13.03 1.75 -4.59
CA ALA A 153 -12.77 2.27 -3.25
C ALA A 153 -14.04 2.44 -2.39
N GLY A 154 -15.14 2.87 -3.02
CA GLY A 154 -16.45 3.05 -2.37
C GLY A 154 -17.16 1.74 -1.99
N ALA A 155 -16.92 0.64 -2.70
CA ALA A 155 -17.51 -0.66 -2.42
C ALA A 155 -16.96 -1.32 -1.14
N ARG A 156 -15.80 -0.85 -0.64
CA ARG A 156 -15.19 -1.42 0.56
C ARG A 156 -15.01 -2.94 0.47
N CYS A 157 -14.44 -3.43 -0.62
CA CYS A 157 -14.18 -4.85 -0.83
C CYS A 157 -12.69 -5.12 -1.02
N GLY A 158 -12.22 -6.16 -0.36
CA GLY A 158 -10.84 -6.66 -0.42
C GLY A 158 -10.78 -8.03 0.25
N GLY A 159 -9.60 -8.47 0.62
CA GLY A 159 -9.43 -9.74 1.29
C GLY A 159 -8.03 -9.97 1.83
N VAL A 160 -7.92 -11.03 2.58
CA VAL A 160 -6.65 -11.62 3.00
C VAL A 160 -6.57 -13.03 2.44
N ALA A 161 -5.47 -13.34 1.76
CA ALA A 161 -5.11 -14.68 1.36
C ALA A 161 -4.05 -15.25 2.32
N GLY A 162 -4.16 -16.54 2.66
CA GLY A 162 -3.27 -17.18 3.61
C GLY A 162 -3.55 -18.67 3.78
N PRO A 163 -2.86 -19.37 4.69
CA PRO A 163 -3.09 -20.77 4.97
C PRO A 163 -4.55 -21.03 5.41
N PRO A 164 -5.21 -22.11 4.94
CA PRO A 164 -6.62 -22.37 5.23
C PRO A 164 -6.98 -22.36 6.72
N ASP A 165 -6.08 -22.85 7.58
CA ASP A 165 -6.30 -22.86 9.03
C ASP A 165 -6.34 -21.44 9.62
N VAL A 166 -5.47 -20.55 9.14
CA VAL A 166 -5.48 -19.15 9.55
C VAL A 166 -6.72 -18.43 9.02
N ILE A 167 -7.08 -18.67 7.76
CA ILE A 167 -8.30 -18.11 7.16
C ILE A 167 -9.54 -18.52 7.95
N ARG A 168 -9.63 -19.78 8.40
CA ARG A 168 -10.72 -20.25 9.26
C ARG A 168 -10.80 -19.51 10.59
N ILE A 169 -9.66 -19.21 11.21
CA ILE A 169 -9.60 -18.45 12.47
C ILE A 169 -10.06 -17.00 12.22
N LEU A 170 -9.55 -16.35 11.17
CA LEU A 170 -9.94 -14.98 10.83
C LEU A 170 -11.44 -14.89 10.50
N SER A 171 -11.98 -15.87 9.78
CA SER A 171 -13.41 -15.97 9.49
C SER A 171 -14.26 -16.10 10.76
N ALA A 172 -13.78 -16.83 11.77
CA ALA A 172 -14.53 -17.02 13.02
C ALA A 172 -14.64 -15.74 13.88
N ILE A 173 -13.72 -14.80 13.73
CA ILE A 173 -13.72 -13.51 14.44
C ILE A 173 -14.26 -12.36 13.61
N GLN A 174 -14.47 -12.56 12.30
CA GLN A 174 -15.11 -11.57 11.45
C GLN A 174 -16.55 -11.32 11.86
N ALA A 175 -16.98 -10.07 11.81
CA ALA A 175 -18.39 -9.74 12.06
C ALA A 175 -19.30 -10.46 11.06
N PRO A 176 -20.42 -11.08 11.51
CA PRO A 176 -21.36 -11.70 10.60
C PRO A 176 -21.93 -10.65 9.63
N TYR A 177 -22.20 -11.08 8.40
CA TYR A 177 -22.73 -10.22 7.34
C TYR A 177 -21.82 -8.99 7.03
N ALA A 178 -20.53 -9.22 7.00
CA ALA A 178 -19.51 -8.17 6.81
C ALA A 178 -19.73 -7.36 5.52
N LEU A 179 -20.20 -7.98 4.44
CA LEU A 179 -20.53 -7.31 3.18
C LEU A 179 -22.04 -7.25 2.98
N ALA A 180 -22.55 -6.07 2.62
CA ALA A 180 -23.96 -5.88 2.27
C ALA A 180 -24.24 -6.51 0.88
N THR A 181 -25.44 -7.08 0.68
CA THR A 181 -25.86 -7.70 -0.58
C THR A 181 -25.64 -6.80 -1.80
N PRO A 182 -26.00 -5.51 -1.81
CA PRO A 182 -25.73 -4.64 -2.96
C PRO A 182 -24.24 -4.48 -3.30
N VAL A 183 -23.36 -4.58 -2.29
CA VAL A 183 -21.91 -4.54 -2.51
C VAL A 183 -21.43 -5.84 -3.16
N VAL A 184 -21.95 -6.98 -2.72
CA VAL A 184 -21.63 -8.29 -3.31
C VAL A 184 -22.03 -8.30 -4.78
N GLU A 185 -23.28 -7.94 -5.10
CA GLU A 185 -23.78 -7.87 -6.47
C GLU A 185 -22.93 -6.93 -7.35
N CYS A 186 -22.61 -5.74 -6.87
CA CYS A 186 -21.76 -4.77 -7.57
C CYS A 186 -20.34 -5.31 -7.81
N VAL A 187 -19.79 -6.05 -6.86
CA VAL A 187 -18.45 -6.67 -6.99
C VAL A 187 -18.49 -7.84 -7.96
N GLU A 188 -19.53 -8.68 -7.93
CA GLU A 188 -19.71 -9.77 -8.89
C GLU A 188 -19.78 -9.25 -10.32
N ASP A 189 -20.50 -8.14 -10.56
CA ASP A 189 -20.56 -7.47 -11.87
C ASP A 189 -19.17 -6.93 -12.28
N ALA A 190 -18.43 -6.30 -11.36
CA ALA A 190 -17.10 -5.75 -11.61
C ALA A 190 -16.03 -6.82 -11.89
N LEU A 191 -16.26 -8.05 -11.48
CA LEU A 191 -15.34 -9.17 -11.71
C LEU A 191 -15.67 -9.96 -12.99
N GLN A 192 -16.64 -9.51 -13.81
CA GLN A 192 -16.87 -10.08 -15.13
C GLN A 192 -15.67 -9.80 -16.06
N SER A 193 -15.45 -10.66 -17.05
CA SER A 193 -14.25 -10.64 -17.87
C SER A 193 -14.03 -9.31 -18.61
N ASP A 194 -15.08 -8.73 -19.17
CA ASP A 194 -15.05 -7.45 -19.88
C ASP A 194 -14.70 -6.26 -18.96
N GLN A 195 -15.19 -6.29 -17.72
CA GLN A 195 -14.87 -5.27 -16.71
C GLN A 195 -13.41 -5.41 -16.22
N LEU A 196 -12.93 -6.64 -16.06
CA LEU A 196 -11.53 -6.89 -15.72
C LEU A 196 -10.58 -6.46 -16.84
N GLU A 197 -10.91 -6.73 -18.10
CA GLU A 197 -10.13 -6.26 -19.25
C GLU A 197 -10.09 -4.73 -19.31
N ALA A 198 -11.20 -4.05 -19.06
CA ALA A 198 -11.26 -2.60 -18.99
C ALA A 198 -10.42 -2.02 -17.85
N ALA A 199 -10.46 -2.66 -16.67
CA ALA A 199 -9.63 -2.27 -15.52
C ALA A 199 -8.13 -2.46 -15.82
N ASP A 200 -7.76 -3.58 -16.45
CA ASP A 200 -6.36 -3.85 -16.82
C ASP A 200 -5.87 -2.84 -17.88
N ALA A 201 -6.70 -2.44 -18.85
CA ALA A 201 -6.38 -1.37 -19.78
C ALA A 201 -6.17 -0.02 -19.07
N THR A 202 -7.00 0.29 -18.08
CA THR A 202 -6.84 1.50 -17.27
C THR A 202 -5.53 1.47 -16.47
N VAL A 203 -5.14 0.32 -15.92
CA VAL A 203 -3.85 0.16 -15.22
C VAL A 203 -2.68 0.47 -16.16
N VAL A 204 -2.72 -0.01 -17.41
CA VAL A 204 -1.69 0.26 -18.43
C VAL A 204 -1.57 1.77 -18.70
N GLU A 205 -2.69 2.49 -18.83
CA GLU A 205 -2.68 3.94 -19.05
C GLU A 205 -2.13 4.69 -17.80
N ILE A 206 -2.51 4.27 -16.59
CA ILE A 206 -1.98 4.85 -15.34
C ILE A 206 -0.46 4.66 -15.25
N VAL A 207 0.05 3.49 -15.59
CA VAL A 207 1.51 3.23 -15.58
C VAL A 207 2.25 4.10 -16.58
N LYS A 208 1.69 4.30 -17.77
CA LYS A 208 2.23 5.18 -18.80
C LYS A 208 2.21 6.66 -18.37
N GLU A 209 1.09 7.11 -17.82
CA GLU A 209 0.94 8.47 -17.29
C GLU A 209 1.85 8.72 -16.09
N ARG A 210 2.07 7.71 -15.24
CA ARG A 210 3.02 7.78 -14.13
C ARG A 210 4.42 8.16 -14.61
N GLN A 211 4.90 7.50 -15.66
CA GLN A 211 6.22 7.81 -16.22
C GLN A 211 6.25 9.21 -16.84
N ARG A 212 5.22 9.57 -17.63
CA ARG A 212 5.10 10.90 -18.24
C ARG A 212 5.13 12.02 -17.18
N LEU A 213 4.36 11.84 -16.12
CA LEU A 213 4.28 12.81 -15.02
C LEU A 213 5.60 12.90 -14.25
N ALA A 214 6.26 11.76 -13.99
CA ALA A 214 7.55 11.74 -13.31
C ALA A 214 8.61 12.54 -14.09
N ASP A 215 8.70 12.32 -15.41
CA ASP A 215 9.64 13.02 -16.27
C ASP A 215 9.35 14.54 -16.31
N ALA A 216 8.08 14.93 -16.40
CA ALA A 216 7.66 16.33 -16.40
C ALA A 216 7.95 17.02 -15.06
N LEU A 217 7.70 16.37 -13.94
CA LEU A 217 7.95 16.91 -12.61
C LEU A 217 9.44 17.18 -12.37
N MET A 218 10.33 16.31 -12.83
CA MET A 218 11.78 16.50 -12.70
C MET A 218 12.32 17.72 -13.48
N ALA A 219 11.55 18.26 -14.40
CA ALA A 219 11.95 19.49 -15.13
C ALA A 219 11.75 20.78 -14.32
N PHE A 220 10.98 20.77 -13.25
CA PHE A 220 10.78 21.96 -12.41
C PHE A 220 11.97 22.16 -11.46
N PRO A 221 12.53 23.40 -11.38
CA PRO A 221 13.72 23.67 -10.57
C PRO A 221 13.50 23.53 -9.05
N PHE A 222 12.25 23.61 -8.59
CA PHE A 222 11.84 23.46 -7.19
C PHE A 222 11.45 22.01 -6.83
N VAL A 223 11.57 21.06 -7.78
CA VAL A 223 11.44 19.63 -7.52
C VAL A 223 12.83 19.05 -7.33
N THR A 224 13.12 18.57 -6.12
CA THR A 224 14.45 18.06 -5.79
C THR A 224 14.58 16.56 -6.00
N LYS A 225 13.48 15.80 -5.91
CA LYS A 225 13.46 14.36 -6.19
C LYS A 225 12.06 13.87 -6.53
N VAL A 226 11.98 12.98 -7.50
CA VAL A 226 10.83 12.09 -7.76
C VAL A 226 11.31 10.67 -7.55
N TRP A 227 10.71 9.95 -6.60
CA TRP A 227 11.08 8.55 -6.36
C TRP A 227 10.45 7.62 -7.41
N PRO A 228 11.16 6.57 -7.83
CA PRO A 228 10.56 5.49 -8.62
C PRO A 228 9.36 4.89 -7.89
N SER A 229 8.34 4.52 -8.64
CA SER A 229 7.11 3.98 -8.04
C SER A 229 6.54 2.85 -8.88
N ASP A 230 6.09 1.79 -8.20
CA ASP A 230 5.29 0.69 -8.75
C ASP A 230 3.82 0.78 -8.32
N ALA A 231 3.37 1.97 -7.82
CA ALA A 231 2.00 2.24 -7.43
C ALA A 231 1.31 3.21 -8.41
N ASN A 232 0.05 3.56 -8.16
CA ASN A 232 -0.70 4.56 -8.91
C ASN A 232 -0.47 6.00 -8.38
N PHE A 233 0.69 6.28 -7.85
CA PHE A 233 1.10 7.59 -7.34
C PHE A 233 2.62 7.74 -7.43
N LEU A 234 3.09 8.98 -7.28
CA LEU A 234 4.50 9.34 -7.11
C LEU A 234 4.69 9.99 -5.74
N LEU A 235 5.81 9.72 -5.08
CA LEU A 235 6.32 10.54 -3.98
C LEU A 235 7.31 11.55 -4.56
N VAL A 236 7.12 12.82 -4.24
CA VAL A 236 7.89 13.92 -4.81
C VAL A 236 8.37 14.84 -3.69
N ARG A 237 9.66 15.17 -3.69
CA ARG A 237 10.25 16.14 -2.76
C ARG A 237 10.33 17.51 -3.43
N PHE A 238 9.92 18.53 -2.70
CA PHE A 238 9.92 19.92 -3.12
C PHE A 238 10.78 20.77 -2.17
N ASP A 239 11.29 21.88 -2.66
CA ASP A 239 12.00 22.87 -1.83
C ASP A 239 11.07 23.52 -0.78
N ASP A 240 9.79 23.75 -1.14
CA ASP A 240 8.72 24.25 -0.26
C ASP A 240 7.41 23.51 -0.51
N ALA A 241 7.30 22.28 0.01
CA ALA A 241 6.09 21.47 -0.14
C ALA A 241 4.82 22.17 0.42
N PRO A 242 4.85 22.91 1.55
CA PRO A 242 3.71 23.69 2.01
C PRO A 242 3.25 24.76 1.03
N ALA A 243 4.14 25.46 0.33
CA ALA A 243 3.78 26.46 -0.70
C ALA A 243 3.11 25.78 -1.91
N ILE A 244 3.67 24.65 -2.38
CA ILE A 244 3.09 23.85 -3.45
C ILE A 244 1.68 23.37 -3.06
N MET A 245 1.49 22.86 -1.83
CA MET A 245 0.18 22.43 -1.34
C MET A 245 -0.85 23.54 -1.33
N ARG A 246 -0.47 24.76 -0.87
CA ARG A 246 -1.36 25.93 -0.90
C ARG A 246 -1.77 26.26 -2.34
N ARG A 247 -0.79 26.40 -3.24
CA ARG A 247 -1.03 26.72 -4.65
C ARG A 247 -1.97 25.69 -5.30
N CYS A 248 -1.67 24.40 -5.17
CA CYS A 248 -2.51 23.34 -5.73
C CYS A 248 -3.94 23.38 -5.16
N THR A 249 -4.08 23.60 -3.84
CA THR A 249 -5.40 23.67 -3.20
C THR A 249 -6.21 24.88 -3.72
N ASP A 250 -5.58 26.03 -3.88
CA ASP A 250 -6.22 27.27 -4.39
C ASP A 250 -6.70 27.08 -5.85
N ASP A 251 -5.97 26.32 -6.64
CA ASP A 251 -6.32 25.97 -8.02
C ASP A 251 -7.23 24.73 -8.14
N GLY A 252 -7.70 24.16 -7.00
CA GLY A 252 -8.61 23.01 -6.94
C GLY A 252 -7.94 21.66 -7.15
N VAL A 253 -6.62 21.56 -7.12
CA VAL A 253 -5.85 20.33 -7.23
C VAL A 253 -5.56 19.77 -5.83
N LEU A 254 -6.13 18.60 -5.51
CA LEU A 254 -5.98 17.98 -4.20
C LEU A 254 -4.84 16.96 -4.20
N LEU A 255 -3.84 17.21 -3.38
CA LEU A 255 -2.67 16.36 -3.20
C LEU A 255 -2.59 15.83 -1.76
N ARG A 256 -1.66 14.92 -1.49
CA ARG A 256 -1.44 14.40 -0.14
C ARG A 256 -0.07 14.82 0.40
N HIS A 257 -0.09 15.71 1.39
CA HIS A 257 1.10 16.09 2.16
C HIS A 257 1.23 15.24 3.44
N PHE A 258 2.46 15.10 3.92
CA PHE A 258 2.81 14.38 5.13
C PHE A 258 3.55 15.31 6.10
N GLY A 259 3.72 14.88 7.34
CA GLY A 259 4.56 15.54 8.32
C GLY A 259 5.78 14.67 8.67
N GLY A 260 6.59 15.16 9.64
CA GLY A 260 7.76 14.44 10.13
C GLY A 260 8.82 14.22 9.07
N ASP A 261 9.34 13.01 8.94
CA ASP A 261 10.44 12.67 8.01
C ASP A 261 10.08 12.91 6.51
N LEU A 262 8.80 13.21 6.20
CA LEU A 262 8.29 13.51 4.86
C LEU A 262 7.66 14.91 4.73
N GLU A 263 8.03 15.87 5.58
CA GLU A 263 7.43 17.21 5.58
C GLU A 263 7.72 18.01 4.30
N ASP A 264 8.78 17.67 3.57
CA ASP A 264 9.16 18.23 2.27
C ASP A 264 8.61 17.42 1.09
N CYS A 265 7.78 16.39 1.35
CA CYS A 265 7.29 15.46 0.35
C CYS A 265 5.77 15.56 0.17
N ILE A 266 5.36 15.42 -1.10
CA ILE A 266 3.94 15.32 -1.48
C ILE A 266 3.74 14.02 -2.26
N ARG A 267 2.69 13.26 -1.92
CA ARG A 267 2.25 12.14 -2.74
C ARG A 267 1.23 12.64 -3.76
N ILE A 268 1.52 12.40 -5.02
CA ILE A 268 0.71 12.78 -6.18
C ILE A 268 0.09 11.51 -6.77
N SER A 269 -1.23 11.37 -6.70
CA SER A 269 -1.94 10.29 -7.38
C SER A 269 -1.94 10.52 -8.88
N ILE A 270 -1.76 9.46 -9.66
CA ILE A 270 -1.82 9.54 -11.11
C ILE A 270 -3.29 9.61 -11.52
N GLY A 271 -3.66 10.71 -12.16
CA GLY A 271 -4.98 10.95 -12.73
C GLY A 271 -5.06 10.63 -14.22
N THR A 272 -6.13 11.09 -14.86
CA THR A 272 -6.21 11.13 -16.33
C THR A 272 -5.15 12.06 -16.91
N PRO A 273 -4.85 11.97 -18.24
CA PRO A 273 -3.95 12.92 -18.88
C PRO A 273 -4.34 14.39 -18.61
N GLU A 274 -5.62 14.72 -18.66
CA GLU A 274 -6.16 16.06 -18.44
C GLU A 274 -5.99 16.54 -16.99
N GLU A 275 -6.18 15.64 -16.02
CA GLU A 275 -5.95 15.95 -14.60
C GLU A 275 -4.45 16.16 -14.30
N ASN A 276 -3.60 15.33 -14.88
CA ASN A 276 -2.15 15.49 -14.78
C ASN A 276 -1.65 16.77 -15.45
N ASP A 277 -2.21 17.13 -16.61
CA ASP A 277 -1.89 18.39 -17.30
C ASP A 277 -2.35 19.62 -16.50
N THR A 278 -3.48 19.53 -15.80
CA THR A 278 -3.95 20.57 -14.87
C THR A 278 -2.95 20.77 -13.74
N LEU A 279 -2.46 19.70 -13.12
CA LEU A 279 -1.42 19.79 -12.11
C LEU A 279 -0.14 20.45 -12.66
N LEU A 280 0.34 20.02 -13.82
CA LEU A 280 1.54 20.58 -14.44
C LEU A 280 1.38 22.06 -14.77
N ALA A 281 0.21 22.51 -15.23
CA ALA A 281 -0.10 23.91 -15.46
C ALA A 281 -0.07 24.74 -14.16
N THR A 282 -0.67 24.21 -13.08
CA THR A 282 -0.62 24.84 -11.74
C THR A 282 0.82 25.01 -11.25
N LEU A 283 1.68 23.98 -11.42
CA LEU A 283 3.08 24.05 -11.02
C LEU A 283 3.90 25.00 -11.91
N THR A 284 3.60 25.11 -13.19
CA THR A 284 4.22 26.08 -14.10
C THR A 284 3.92 27.51 -13.63
N ALA A 285 2.67 27.83 -13.36
CA ALA A 285 2.27 29.15 -12.85
C ALA A 285 2.93 29.48 -11.49
N HIS A 286 3.12 28.48 -10.61
CA HIS A 286 3.88 28.67 -9.37
C HIS A 286 5.34 29.06 -9.61
N GLY A 287 5.99 28.43 -10.60
CA GLY A 287 7.37 28.76 -11.00
C GLY A 287 7.52 30.16 -11.53
N ASP A 288 6.57 30.62 -12.35
CA ASP A 288 6.57 31.97 -12.94
C ASP A 288 6.39 33.05 -11.87
N ASP A 289 5.50 32.85 -10.90
CA ASP A 289 5.23 33.77 -9.79
C ASP A 289 6.45 33.95 -8.87
N ASN A 290 7.34 33.00 -8.75
CA ASN A 290 8.52 33.02 -7.91
C ASN A 290 9.77 33.56 -8.63
N ASN A 291 9.75 33.69 -9.96
CA ASN A 291 10.88 34.19 -10.77
C ASN A 291 10.70 35.65 -11.21
N GLY A 292 9.60 36.33 -10.90
CA GLY A 292 9.30 37.73 -11.19
C GLY A 292 9.44 38.59 -9.97
#